data_5ae7f7bb1d1e5abc679c1d18b2dd5930
#
_entry.id   5ae7f7bb1d1e5abc679c1d18b2dd5930
#
_cell.length_a   1.000
_cell.length_b   1.000
_cell.length_c   1.000
_cell.angle_alpha   90.00
_cell.angle_beta   90.00
_cell.angle_gamma   90.00
#
_symmetry.space_group_name_H-M   'P 1'
#
loop_
_entity.id
_entity.type
_entity.pdbx_description
1 polymer ?
#
loop_
_entity_poly.entity_id
_entity_poly.type
_entity_poly.pdbx_seq_one_letter_code
_entity_poly.pdbx_strand_id
1 'polypeptide(L)'
;SCWYYLRFCDPKNDNRFLSEGADQYWMGKEGKPGGVDLYVGGTEHAVLHLLYARFWHKVLFDLGYLTTPEPFQRLVNQGMILGPDGQKMSKSRGNVVTPDSVISEYGADSLRLYEMFMGPLEQMKPWSMKGVEGVYRFLGRVWRMAMEENQEGAWVVSTDLTEIPLTSAQLRVAHATIKKVTADIRDLA
;
A
#
# COMPACT_ATOMS: atom_id res chain seq x y z
N SER A 1 -10.90 -9.83 -15.54
CA SER A 1 -10.59 -9.41 -14.16
C SER A 1 -11.07 -10.40 -13.10
N CYS A 2 -11.86 -11.43 -13.49
CA CYS A 2 -12.55 -12.29 -12.51
C CYS A 2 -11.62 -13.18 -11.67
N TRP A 3 -10.47 -13.58 -12.19
CA TRP A 3 -9.61 -14.59 -11.58
C TRP A 3 -8.10 -14.29 -11.66
N TYR A 4 -7.70 -13.07 -11.96
CA TYR A 4 -6.26 -12.74 -12.06
C TYR A 4 -5.50 -13.01 -10.75
N TYR A 5 -6.16 -12.84 -9.59
CA TYR A 5 -5.58 -13.14 -8.29
C TYR A 5 -5.17 -14.61 -8.13
N LEU A 6 -5.94 -15.54 -8.73
CA LEU A 6 -5.57 -16.96 -8.80
C LEU A 6 -4.33 -17.17 -9.68
N ARG A 7 -4.29 -16.51 -10.84
CA ARG A 7 -3.15 -16.61 -11.74
C ARG A 7 -1.88 -16.03 -11.11
N PHE A 8 -1.98 -15.03 -10.26
CA PHE A 8 -0.84 -14.48 -9.52
C PHE A 8 -0.23 -15.47 -8.53
N CYS A 9 -1.01 -16.43 -8.04
CA CYS A 9 -0.48 -17.48 -7.16
C CYS A 9 0.43 -18.47 -7.89
N ASP A 10 0.28 -18.63 -9.21
CA ASP A 10 1.06 -19.58 -10.02
C ASP A 10 1.31 -19.05 -11.44
N PRO A 11 2.03 -17.90 -11.59
CA PRO A 11 2.07 -17.15 -12.84
C PRO A 11 2.86 -17.81 -13.96
N LYS A 12 3.75 -18.76 -13.62
CA LYS A 12 4.64 -19.44 -14.59
C LYS A 12 4.17 -20.85 -14.97
N ASN A 13 3.00 -21.25 -14.54
CA ASN A 13 2.47 -22.58 -14.83
C ASN A 13 1.77 -22.59 -16.19
N ASP A 14 2.39 -23.22 -17.17
CA ASP A 14 1.84 -23.31 -18.53
C ASP A 14 0.84 -24.46 -18.72
N ASN A 15 0.78 -25.40 -17.77
CA ASN A 15 -0.08 -26.59 -17.87
C ASN A 15 -1.43 -26.41 -17.16
N ARG A 16 -1.48 -25.57 -16.11
CA ARG A 16 -2.69 -25.32 -15.31
C ARG A 16 -2.77 -23.85 -14.95
N PHE A 17 -3.97 -23.32 -14.79
CA PHE A 17 -4.14 -21.93 -14.38
C PHE A 17 -3.69 -21.72 -12.91
N LEU A 18 -3.74 -22.79 -12.09
CA LEU A 18 -3.29 -22.85 -10.70
C LEU A 18 -2.99 -24.30 -10.33
N SER A 19 -1.84 -24.59 -9.76
CA SER A 19 -1.51 -25.90 -9.20
C SER A 19 -2.09 -26.05 -7.80
N GLU A 20 -2.37 -27.29 -7.40
CA GLU A 20 -2.87 -27.60 -6.06
C GLU A 20 -1.90 -27.11 -4.96
N GLY A 21 -0.59 -27.31 -5.15
CA GLY A 21 0.42 -26.84 -4.21
C GLY A 21 0.45 -25.32 -4.05
N ALA A 22 0.28 -24.57 -5.15
CA ALA A 22 0.20 -23.11 -5.11
C ALA A 22 -1.11 -22.63 -4.44
N ASP A 23 -2.24 -23.28 -4.71
CA ASP A 23 -3.51 -22.99 -4.05
C ASP A 23 -3.40 -23.21 -2.53
N GLN A 24 -2.90 -24.37 -2.11
CA GLN A 24 -2.71 -24.67 -0.68
C GLN A 24 -1.75 -23.70 0.00
N TYR A 25 -0.66 -23.33 -0.64
CA TYR A 25 0.34 -22.42 -0.06
C TYR A 25 -0.21 -20.99 0.10
N TRP A 26 -0.83 -20.44 -0.93
CA TRP A 26 -1.26 -19.04 -0.94
C TRP A 26 -2.63 -18.80 -0.32
N MET A 27 -3.55 -19.76 -0.47
CA MET A 27 -4.93 -19.58 -0.06
C MET A 27 -5.38 -20.58 1.02
N GLY A 28 -4.76 -21.76 1.08
CA GLY A 28 -5.07 -22.74 2.10
C GLY A 28 -4.59 -22.28 3.48
N LYS A 29 -5.43 -22.45 4.50
CA LYS A 29 -5.04 -22.20 5.91
C LYS A 29 -5.64 -23.25 6.80
N GLU A 30 -4.78 -23.98 7.46
CA GLU A 30 -5.17 -24.99 8.43
C GLU A 30 -6.04 -24.35 9.55
N GLY A 31 -7.24 -24.88 9.72
CA GLY A 31 -8.19 -24.42 10.74
C GLY A 31 -8.87 -23.07 10.49
N LYS A 32 -8.73 -22.47 9.27
CA LYS A 32 -9.37 -21.21 8.90
C LYS A 32 -10.08 -21.33 7.54
N PRO A 33 -11.02 -20.41 7.23
CA PRO A 33 -11.75 -20.46 5.95
C PRO A 33 -10.87 -20.43 4.70
N GLY A 34 -9.64 -19.95 4.82
CA GLY A 34 -8.74 -19.80 3.67
C GLY A 34 -9.08 -18.62 2.77
N GLY A 35 -8.44 -18.55 1.61
CA GLY A 35 -8.51 -17.45 0.66
C GLY A 35 -7.35 -16.44 0.82
N VAL A 36 -7.26 -15.49 -0.11
CA VAL A 36 -6.25 -14.42 -0.06
C VAL A 36 -6.37 -13.64 1.25
N ASP A 37 -5.25 -13.44 1.95
CA ASP A 37 -5.22 -12.83 3.29
C ASP A 37 -5.78 -11.42 3.32
N LEU A 38 -5.37 -10.60 2.34
CA LEU A 38 -5.72 -9.21 2.23
C LEU A 38 -5.96 -8.84 0.77
N TYR A 39 -7.09 -8.23 0.49
CA TYR A 39 -7.46 -7.71 -0.81
C TYR A 39 -7.85 -6.25 -0.71
N VAL A 40 -7.13 -5.38 -1.43
CA VAL A 40 -7.31 -3.93 -1.35
C VAL A 40 -7.83 -3.41 -2.68
N GLY A 41 -8.89 -2.62 -2.65
CA GLY A 41 -9.47 -2.03 -3.85
C GLY A 41 -10.60 -1.06 -3.53
N GLY A 42 -10.85 -0.11 -4.46
CA GLY A 42 -11.90 0.88 -4.30
C GLY A 42 -13.31 0.26 -4.25
N THR A 43 -14.22 0.96 -3.59
CA THR A 43 -15.64 0.54 -3.46
C THR A 43 -16.36 0.43 -4.80
N GLU A 44 -15.89 1.12 -5.84
CA GLU A 44 -16.42 1.04 -7.20
C GLU A 44 -16.32 -0.36 -7.81
N HIS A 45 -15.44 -1.21 -7.29
CA HIS A 45 -15.27 -2.59 -7.74
C HIS A 45 -16.21 -3.59 -7.05
N ALA A 46 -16.99 -3.17 -6.07
CA ALA A 46 -17.84 -4.06 -5.28
C ALA A 46 -18.90 -4.77 -6.14
N VAL A 47 -19.56 -4.05 -7.04
CA VAL A 47 -20.66 -4.58 -7.87
C VAL A 47 -20.16 -5.34 -9.10
N LEU A 48 -19.02 -4.98 -9.66
CA LEU A 48 -18.48 -5.63 -10.86
C LEU A 48 -17.43 -6.66 -10.54
N HIS A 49 -16.19 -6.20 -10.28
CA HIS A 49 -15.05 -7.09 -10.11
C HIS A 49 -15.23 -8.07 -8.93
N LEU A 50 -15.56 -7.58 -7.76
CA LEU A 50 -15.63 -8.42 -6.55
C LEU A 50 -16.76 -9.44 -6.61
N LEU A 51 -17.90 -9.07 -7.17
CA LEU A 51 -19.04 -9.98 -7.36
C LEU A 51 -18.66 -11.11 -8.33
N TYR A 52 -18.06 -10.78 -9.47
CA TYR A 52 -17.64 -11.77 -10.44
C TYR A 52 -16.49 -12.65 -9.93
N ALA A 53 -15.51 -12.06 -9.25
CA ALA A 53 -14.40 -12.81 -8.67
C ALA A 53 -14.91 -13.85 -7.66
N ARG A 54 -15.83 -13.46 -6.77
CA ARG A 54 -16.43 -14.37 -5.80
C ARG A 54 -17.31 -15.45 -6.47
N PHE A 55 -18.09 -15.09 -7.47
CA PHE A 55 -18.91 -16.04 -8.22
C PHE A 55 -18.05 -17.12 -8.88
N TRP A 56 -17.04 -16.71 -9.66
CA TRP A 56 -16.15 -17.65 -10.32
C TRP A 56 -15.33 -18.48 -9.34
N HIS A 57 -14.89 -17.90 -8.24
CA HIS A 57 -14.20 -18.65 -7.19
C HIS A 57 -15.08 -19.81 -6.64
N LYS A 58 -16.36 -19.52 -6.36
CA LYS A 58 -17.30 -20.53 -5.89
C LYS A 58 -17.53 -21.62 -6.93
N VAL A 59 -17.70 -21.26 -8.19
CA VAL A 59 -17.81 -22.25 -9.28
C VAL A 59 -16.58 -23.15 -9.35
N LEU A 60 -15.38 -22.58 -9.28
CA LEU A 60 -14.14 -23.35 -9.30
C LEU A 60 -13.97 -24.24 -8.05
N PHE A 61 -14.41 -23.76 -6.90
CA PHE A 61 -14.46 -24.56 -5.68
C PHE A 61 -15.44 -25.73 -5.82
N ASP A 62 -16.67 -25.50 -6.30
CA ASP A 62 -17.67 -26.55 -6.50
C ASP A 62 -17.22 -27.61 -7.52
N LEU A 63 -16.41 -27.22 -8.50
CA LEU A 63 -15.79 -28.12 -9.48
C LEU A 63 -14.52 -28.82 -8.97
N GLY A 64 -14.07 -28.54 -7.75
CA GLY A 64 -12.90 -29.17 -7.13
C GLY A 64 -11.54 -28.62 -7.62
N TYR A 65 -11.52 -27.45 -8.25
CA TYR A 65 -10.27 -26.82 -8.69
C TYR A 65 -9.60 -25.95 -7.61
N LEU A 66 -10.32 -25.55 -6.58
CA LEU A 66 -9.84 -24.74 -5.47
C LEU A 66 -10.15 -25.42 -4.14
N THR A 67 -9.30 -25.16 -3.15
CA THR A 67 -9.43 -25.76 -1.79
C THR A 67 -10.23 -24.88 -0.83
N THR A 68 -10.51 -23.63 -1.20
CA THR A 68 -11.18 -22.67 -0.31
C THR A 68 -12.51 -22.18 -0.88
N PRO A 69 -13.58 -22.07 -0.06
CA PRO A 69 -14.91 -21.67 -0.54
C PRO A 69 -15.06 -20.17 -0.77
N GLU A 70 -14.17 -19.34 -0.24
CA GLU A 70 -14.20 -17.87 -0.38
C GLU A 70 -12.85 -17.34 -0.90
N PRO A 71 -12.87 -16.33 -1.79
CA PRO A 71 -11.66 -15.82 -2.41
C PRO A 71 -10.79 -14.99 -1.49
N PHE A 72 -11.39 -14.21 -0.57
CA PHE A 72 -10.71 -13.22 0.24
C PHE A 72 -11.11 -13.35 1.70
N GLN A 73 -10.11 -13.25 2.62
CA GLN A 73 -10.36 -13.24 4.06
C GLN A 73 -10.69 -11.84 4.58
N ARG A 74 -9.96 -10.84 4.09
CA ARG A 74 -10.15 -9.44 4.47
C ARG A 74 -10.16 -8.59 3.22
N LEU A 75 -11.24 -7.83 3.04
CA LEU A 75 -11.37 -6.80 2.02
C LEU A 75 -11.21 -5.44 2.67
N VAL A 76 -10.34 -4.61 2.13
CA VAL A 76 -10.15 -3.22 2.55
C VAL A 76 -10.40 -2.30 1.37
N ASN A 77 -11.36 -1.40 1.51
CA ASN A 77 -11.67 -0.41 0.51
C ASN A 77 -11.05 0.94 0.89
N GLN A 78 -10.16 1.44 0.04
CA GLN A 78 -9.63 2.78 0.21
C GLN A 78 -10.64 3.83 -0.25
N GLY A 79 -10.59 5.00 0.40
CA GLY A 79 -11.33 6.19 -0.01
C GLY A 79 -10.80 6.75 -1.33
N MET A 80 -11.67 7.46 -2.05
CA MET A 80 -11.28 8.10 -3.31
C MET A 80 -10.44 9.35 -3.03
N ILE A 81 -9.33 9.51 -3.75
CA ILE A 81 -8.57 10.76 -3.79
C ILE A 81 -9.24 11.67 -4.82
N LEU A 82 -9.71 12.81 -4.35
CA LEU A 82 -10.37 13.82 -5.17
C LEU A 82 -9.34 14.80 -5.74
N GLY A 83 -9.73 15.51 -6.79
CA GLY A 83 -8.93 16.63 -7.29
C GLY A 83 -8.78 17.76 -6.26
N PRO A 84 -7.90 18.74 -6.52
CA PRO A 84 -7.73 19.91 -5.64
C PRO A 84 -9.02 20.73 -5.44
N ASP A 85 -9.97 20.57 -6.37
CA ASP A 85 -11.31 21.18 -6.35
C ASP A 85 -12.31 20.40 -5.50
N GLY A 86 -11.91 19.30 -4.86
CA GLY A 86 -12.77 18.43 -4.07
C GLY A 86 -13.73 17.57 -4.90
N GLN A 87 -13.55 17.50 -6.21
CA GLN A 87 -14.34 16.68 -7.11
C GLN A 87 -13.60 15.45 -7.58
N LYS A 88 -14.32 14.42 -8.03
CA LYS A 88 -13.70 13.25 -8.66
C LYS A 88 -12.79 13.67 -9.81
N MET A 89 -11.55 13.20 -9.80
CA MET A 89 -10.61 13.45 -10.89
C MET A 89 -11.13 12.93 -12.22
N SER A 90 -11.06 13.74 -13.25
CA SER A 90 -11.49 13.39 -14.60
C SER A 90 -10.71 14.20 -15.64
N LYS A 91 -10.30 13.55 -16.72
CA LYS A 91 -9.61 14.20 -17.83
C LYS A 91 -10.44 15.33 -18.44
N SER A 92 -11.77 15.15 -18.52
CA SER A 92 -12.68 16.17 -19.06
C SER A 92 -12.79 17.40 -18.18
N ARG A 93 -12.51 17.31 -16.88
CA ARG A 93 -12.49 18.44 -15.94
C ARG A 93 -11.15 19.13 -15.84
N GLY A 94 -10.07 18.49 -16.31
CA GLY A 94 -8.72 19.01 -16.17
C GLY A 94 -8.17 19.05 -14.73
N ASN A 95 -8.80 18.34 -13.79
CA ASN A 95 -8.42 18.32 -12.38
C ASN A 95 -7.61 17.07 -11.97
N VAL A 96 -7.07 16.35 -12.96
CA VAL A 96 -6.29 15.14 -12.73
C VAL A 96 -4.89 15.52 -12.29
N VAL A 97 -4.44 14.96 -11.17
CA VAL A 97 -3.03 14.96 -10.75
C VAL A 97 -2.45 13.60 -11.08
N THR A 98 -1.39 13.57 -11.88
CA THR A 98 -0.75 12.32 -12.26
C THR A 98 0.41 12.02 -11.31
N PRO A 99 0.63 10.75 -10.92
CA PRO A 99 1.80 10.36 -10.13
C PRO A 99 3.12 10.81 -10.76
N ASP A 100 3.23 10.69 -12.10
CA ASP A 100 4.46 11.05 -12.83
C ASP A 100 4.85 12.52 -12.65
N SER A 101 3.87 13.44 -12.68
CA SER A 101 4.15 14.86 -12.46
C SER A 101 4.66 15.15 -11.04
N VAL A 102 4.05 14.51 -10.04
CA VAL A 102 4.47 14.66 -8.64
C VAL A 102 5.85 14.03 -8.40
N ILE A 103 6.08 12.84 -8.97
CA ILE A 103 7.38 12.15 -8.86
C ILE A 103 8.50 12.96 -9.52
N SER A 104 8.23 13.54 -10.68
CA SER A 104 9.21 14.37 -11.39
C SER A 104 9.62 15.62 -10.61
N GLU A 105 8.70 16.21 -9.85
CA GLU A 105 8.93 17.47 -9.13
C GLU A 105 9.42 17.25 -7.69
N TYR A 106 8.84 16.26 -6.99
CA TYR A 106 9.06 16.05 -5.54
C TYR A 106 9.68 14.68 -5.19
N GLY A 107 9.83 13.79 -6.16
CA GLY A 107 10.33 12.44 -5.93
C GLY A 107 9.26 11.44 -5.47
N ALA A 108 9.53 10.16 -5.72
CA ALA A 108 8.61 9.07 -5.39
C ALA A 108 8.36 8.92 -3.88
N ASP A 109 9.37 9.15 -3.06
CA ASP A 109 9.24 9.05 -1.60
C ASP A 109 8.26 10.08 -1.04
N SER A 110 8.29 11.32 -1.59
CA SER A 110 7.35 12.37 -1.21
C SER A 110 5.91 12.02 -1.57
N LEU A 111 5.67 11.48 -2.77
CA LEU A 111 4.37 11.02 -3.19
C LEU A 111 3.85 9.93 -2.24
N ARG A 112 4.62 8.86 -2.07
CA ARG A 112 4.22 7.69 -1.26
C ARG A 112 3.97 8.06 0.20
N LEU A 113 4.86 8.87 0.79
CA LEU A 113 4.70 9.31 2.17
C LEU A 113 3.49 10.24 2.32
N TYR A 114 3.24 11.10 1.33
CA TYR A 114 2.07 11.98 1.36
C TYR A 114 0.76 11.20 1.27
N GLU A 115 0.67 10.18 0.41
CA GLU A 115 -0.51 9.33 0.30
C GLU A 115 -0.84 8.65 1.65
N MET A 116 0.17 8.16 2.36
CA MET A 116 -0.01 7.57 3.69
C MET A 116 -0.33 8.63 4.76
N PHE A 117 0.19 9.84 4.61
CA PHE A 117 -0.03 10.94 5.57
C PHE A 117 -1.41 11.59 5.46
N MET A 118 -2.09 11.48 4.33
CA MET A 118 -3.39 12.15 4.08
C MET A 118 -4.49 11.81 5.11
N GLY A 119 -4.30 10.79 5.92
CA GLY A 119 -5.22 10.35 6.98
C GLY A 119 -5.80 8.96 6.74
N PRO A 120 -6.91 8.59 7.43
CA PRO A 120 -7.44 7.23 7.38
C PRO A 120 -7.68 6.74 5.96
N LEU A 121 -7.27 5.49 5.67
CA LEU A 121 -7.29 4.90 4.34
C LEU A 121 -8.69 4.92 3.69
N GLU A 122 -9.73 4.73 4.47
CA GLU A 122 -11.11 4.58 4.00
C GLU A 122 -11.81 5.90 3.65
N GLN A 123 -11.23 7.04 4.03
CA GLN A 123 -11.85 8.35 3.83
C GLN A 123 -11.54 8.94 2.46
N MET A 124 -12.54 9.58 1.84
CA MET A 124 -12.31 10.43 0.66
C MET A 124 -11.58 11.70 1.06
N LYS A 125 -10.60 12.11 0.26
CA LYS A 125 -9.72 13.25 0.57
C LYS A 125 -9.38 14.05 -0.69
N PRO A 126 -9.40 15.41 -0.62
CA PRO A 126 -8.91 16.22 -1.71
C PRO A 126 -7.39 16.20 -1.77
N TRP A 127 -6.85 16.17 -2.98
CA TRP A 127 -5.42 16.30 -3.22
C TRP A 127 -4.92 17.70 -2.85
N SER A 128 -3.77 17.80 -2.19
CA SER A 128 -3.14 19.07 -1.84
C SER A 128 -1.65 19.08 -2.16
N MET A 129 -1.24 19.89 -3.11
CA MET A 129 0.18 20.08 -3.44
C MET A 129 0.97 20.68 -2.27
N LYS A 130 0.36 21.54 -1.44
CA LYS A 130 0.99 22.04 -0.20
C LYS A 130 1.33 20.94 0.78
N GLY A 131 0.51 19.88 0.83
CA GLY A 131 0.77 18.70 1.63
C GLY A 131 1.99 17.93 1.12
N VAL A 132 2.08 17.73 -0.19
CA VAL A 132 3.25 17.09 -0.84
C VAL A 132 4.53 17.87 -0.55
N GLU A 133 4.49 19.19 -0.74
CA GLU A 133 5.63 20.08 -0.45
C GLU A 133 6.05 20.01 1.04
N GLY A 134 5.08 19.93 1.95
CA GLY A 134 5.33 19.76 3.39
C GLY A 134 6.10 18.47 3.69
N VAL A 135 5.69 17.36 3.07
CA VAL A 135 6.37 16.06 3.19
C VAL A 135 7.75 16.11 2.55
N TYR A 136 7.89 16.69 1.37
CA TYR A 136 9.19 16.86 0.70
C TYR A 136 10.19 17.61 1.59
N ARG A 137 9.76 18.74 2.19
CA ARG A 137 10.61 19.48 3.14
C ARG A 137 10.94 18.66 4.41
N PHE A 138 10.02 17.84 4.87
CA PHE A 138 10.29 16.93 5.99
C PHE A 138 11.38 15.92 5.61
N LEU A 139 11.27 15.25 4.48
CA LEU A 139 12.28 14.30 3.98
C LEU A 139 13.65 14.96 3.80
N GLY A 140 13.68 16.18 3.26
CA GLY A 140 14.92 16.96 3.14
C GLY A 140 15.58 17.29 4.50
N ARG A 141 14.78 17.50 5.57
CA ARG A 141 15.33 17.65 6.93
C ARG A 141 15.89 16.34 7.45
N VAL A 142 15.18 15.23 7.27
CA VAL A 142 15.65 13.88 7.68
C VAL A 142 16.95 13.54 6.96
N TRP A 143 17.03 13.83 5.65
CA TRP A 143 18.24 13.61 4.86
C TRP A 143 19.43 14.35 5.45
N ARG A 144 19.29 15.65 5.70
CA ARG A 144 20.37 16.48 6.26
C ARG A 144 20.72 16.19 7.73
N MET A 145 19.94 15.40 8.43
CA MET A 145 20.32 14.88 9.77
C MET A 145 21.36 13.76 9.68
N ALA A 146 21.39 13.02 8.57
CA ALA A 146 22.21 11.83 8.41
C ALA A 146 23.29 11.98 7.34
N MET A 147 23.14 12.94 6.44
CA MET A 147 23.98 13.10 5.27
C MET A 147 24.56 14.51 5.21
N GLU A 148 25.80 14.61 4.75
CA GLU A 148 26.49 15.87 4.45
C GLU A 148 27.08 15.85 3.04
N GLU A 149 27.22 17.01 2.44
CA GLU A 149 27.84 17.16 1.13
C GLU A 149 29.35 17.29 1.30
N ASN A 150 30.12 16.40 0.67
CA ASN A 150 31.58 16.45 0.71
C ASN A 150 32.14 17.54 -0.24
N GLN A 151 33.45 17.73 -0.23
CA GLN A 151 34.13 18.74 -1.06
C GLN A 151 33.94 18.53 -2.57
N GLU A 152 33.56 17.34 -2.99
CA GLU A 152 33.30 16.99 -4.40
C GLU A 152 31.83 17.16 -4.79
N GLY A 153 30.97 17.62 -3.86
CA GLY A 153 29.53 17.80 -4.08
C GLY A 153 28.72 16.49 -3.99
N ALA A 154 29.34 15.41 -3.48
CA ALA A 154 28.66 14.14 -3.28
C ALA A 154 28.09 14.03 -1.85
N TRP A 155 26.87 13.50 -1.73
CA TRP A 155 26.25 13.20 -0.45
C TRP A 155 26.88 11.97 0.17
N VAL A 156 27.42 12.11 1.38
CA VAL A 156 28.03 11.05 2.19
C VAL A 156 27.38 11.01 3.57
N VAL A 157 27.50 9.88 4.24
CA VAL A 157 27.02 9.79 5.64
C VAL A 157 27.84 10.77 6.49
N SER A 158 27.15 11.58 7.28
CA SER A 158 27.81 12.60 8.11
C SER A 158 28.76 11.96 9.11
N THR A 159 29.96 12.53 9.19
CA THR A 159 30.99 12.12 10.14
C THR A 159 30.62 12.45 11.59
N ASP A 160 29.63 13.32 11.80
CA ASP A 160 29.12 13.66 13.13
C ASP A 160 28.17 12.61 13.71
N LEU A 161 27.75 11.62 12.90
CA LEU A 161 26.93 10.51 13.38
C LEU A 161 27.78 9.54 14.22
N THR A 162 27.44 9.46 15.50
CA THR A 162 28.09 8.55 16.46
C THR A 162 27.06 7.65 17.14
N GLU A 163 27.43 6.39 17.37
CA GLU A 163 26.64 5.50 18.21
C GLU A 163 26.78 5.90 19.69
N ILE A 164 25.71 6.45 20.23
CA ILE A 164 25.61 6.77 21.65
C ILE A 164 24.37 6.10 22.27
N PRO A 165 24.42 5.68 23.53
CA PRO A 165 23.25 5.18 24.21
C PRO A 165 22.11 6.21 24.24
N LEU A 166 20.90 5.76 23.92
CA LEU A 166 19.73 6.62 24.01
C LEU A 166 19.44 7.03 25.46
N THR A 167 19.07 8.27 25.65
CA THR A 167 18.55 8.75 26.96
C THR A 167 17.19 8.10 27.26
N SER A 168 16.81 8.08 28.53
CA SER A 168 15.48 7.55 28.94
C SER A 168 14.30 8.23 28.24
N ALA A 169 14.43 9.52 27.91
CA ALA A 169 13.40 10.25 27.16
C ALA A 169 13.31 9.76 25.70
N GLN A 170 14.45 9.59 25.04
CA GLN A 170 14.53 9.07 23.66
C GLN A 170 14.03 7.62 23.59
N LEU A 171 14.41 6.75 24.54
CA LEU A 171 13.92 5.37 24.62
C LEU A 171 12.40 5.32 24.75
N ARG A 172 11.81 6.19 25.59
CA ARG A 172 10.35 6.26 25.74
C ARG A 172 9.67 6.60 24.43
N VAL A 173 10.16 7.59 23.69
CA VAL A 173 9.61 7.97 22.38
C VAL A 173 9.80 6.84 21.36
N ALA A 174 10.98 6.23 21.30
CA ALA A 174 11.25 5.13 20.38
C ALA A 174 10.29 3.94 20.60
N HIS A 175 10.15 3.49 21.86
CA HIS A 175 9.24 2.38 22.19
C HIS A 175 7.77 2.72 21.94
N ALA A 176 7.33 3.95 22.24
CA ALA A 176 5.96 4.38 21.93
C ALA A 176 5.71 4.40 20.42
N THR A 177 6.68 4.87 19.63
CA THR A 177 6.61 4.90 18.16
C THR A 177 6.59 3.48 17.58
N ILE A 178 7.47 2.59 18.04
CA ILE A 178 7.48 1.19 17.61
C ILE A 178 6.13 0.54 17.87
N LYS A 179 5.58 0.70 19.07
CA LYS A 179 4.27 0.14 19.43
C LYS A 179 3.17 0.66 18.50
N LYS A 180 3.11 1.98 18.29
CA LYS A 180 2.10 2.61 17.45
C LYS A 180 2.23 2.15 16.01
N VAL A 181 3.40 2.28 15.39
CA VAL A 181 3.62 1.90 13.99
C VAL A 181 3.33 0.42 13.75
N THR A 182 3.68 -0.46 14.69
CA THR A 182 3.36 -1.88 14.59
C THR A 182 1.85 -2.12 14.54
N ALA A 183 1.09 -1.40 15.36
CA ALA A 183 -0.38 -1.50 15.35
C ALA A 183 -0.96 -0.92 14.05
N ASP A 184 -0.52 0.27 13.64
CA ASP A 184 -1.02 0.96 12.43
C ASP A 184 -0.78 0.10 11.16
N ILE A 185 0.41 -0.50 11.01
CA ILE A 185 0.71 -1.39 9.87
C ILE A 185 -0.18 -2.63 9.88
N ARG A 186 -0.38 -3.26 11.04
CA ARG A 186 -1.23 -4.44 11.16
C ARG A 186 -2.69 -4.15 10.84
N ASP A 187 -3.18 -3.01 11.29
CA ASP A 187 -4.58 -2.63 11.24
C ASP A 187 -4.90 -1.78 9.98
N LEU A 188 -3.88 -1.36 9.21
CA LEU A 188 -3.96 -0.47 8.05
C LEU A 188 -4.56 0.92 8.42
N ALA A 189 -4.17 1.45 9.56
CA ALA A 189 -4.68 2.71 10.14
C ALA A 189 -3.70 3.88 9.92
#